data_c2f0095f512c4aeadcc39fa776a9dfa1
#
_entry.id   c2f0095f512c4aeadcc39fa776a9dfa1
#
_cell.length_a   1.000
_cell.length_b   1.000
_cell.length_c   1.000
_cell.angle_alpha   90.00
_cell.angle_beta   90.00
_cell.angle_gamma   90.00
#
_symmetry.space_group_name_H-M   'P 1'
#
loop_
_entity.id
_entity.type
_entity.pdbx_description
1 polymer ?
#
loop_
_entity_poly.entity_id
_entity_poly.type
_entity_poly.pdbx_seq_one_letter_code
_entity_poly.pdbx_strand_id
1 'polypeptide(L)'
;MYETLTYSGGIHKGNEMRELIEDLGGFIIQENIIQMDLVINMAIPVDDVDKIKEKSDELLGKITFAPMAGTEIAIVSPTLARHHLPHAACDISEYLRRYGAKDNMIGLARGHGKGTSGISQEEKYLIEEHDVAIFALGSFKDCIIKKSFLYDDIDIPVIVTGAPEIDVDELPGADAYVSGLGRIPRRLKRGENIRALKKLVETTESILNKKRKYMGEDPPLAPSILVKDAIENQVPAIKEAYTPTPVTSQLDGVRVKLDYDTYHKDIENVDVNGRKLSDIADITKSHMYGYTLVKLLNESSIV
;
A
#
# COMPACT_ATOMS: atom_id res chain seq x y z
N MET A 1 -21.95 6.35 -2.04
CA MET A 1 -20.89 5.68 -1.24
C MET A 1 -20.28 4.58 -2.08
N TYR A 2 -18.97 4.35 -1.98
CA TYR A 2 -18.28 3.30 -2.74
C TYR A 2 -17.84 2.18 -1.80
N GLU A 3 -17.84 0.96 -2.33
CA GLU A 3 -17.29 -0.24 -1.69
C GLU A 3 -16.05 -0.71 -2.44
N THR A 4 -15.01 -1.14 -1.72
CA THR A 4 -13.77 -1.63 -2.33
C THR A 4 -13.78 -3.15 -2.43
N LEU A 5 -13.61 -3.65 -3.65
CA LEU A 5 -13.69 -5.07 -3.99
C LEU A 5 -12.44 -5.50 -4.76
N THR A 6 -12.13 -6.78 -4.68
CA THR A 6 -11.16 -7.46 -5.53
C THR A 6 -11.88 -8.49 -6.39
N TYR A 7 -11.74 -8.37 -7.70
CA TYR A 7 -12.06 -9.43 -8.65
C TYR A 7 -10.81 -10.27 -8.92
N SER A 8 -10.96 -11.58 -8.95
CA SER A 8 -9.94 -12.52 -9.41
C SER A 8 -10.54 -13.46 -10.44
N GLY A 9 -9.98 -13.47 -11.66
CA GLY A 9 -10.50 -14.29 -12.76
C GLY A 9 -9.54 -14.39 -13.93
N GLY A 10 -9.95 -15.10 -14.98
CA GLY A 10 -9.12 -15.32 -16.15
C GLY A 10 -8.78 -14.02 -16.91
N ILE A 11 -7.53 -13.85 -17.33
CA ILE A 11 -7.04 -12.66 -18.05
C ILE A 11 -7.88 -12.35 -19.30
N HIS A 12 -8.29 -13.38 -20.03
CA HIS A 12 -9.05 -13.24 -21.28
C HIS A 12 -10.46 -12.65 -21.12
N LYS A 13 -10.98 -12.61 -19.88
CA LYS A 13 -12.29 -12.05 -19.53
C LYS A 13 -12.20 -10.69 -18.84
N GLY A 14 -10.98 -10.17 -18.65
CA GLY A 14 -10.75 -8.93 -17.93
C GLY A 14 -11.43 -7.72 -18.56
N ASN A 15 -11.50 -7.65 -19.88
CA ASN A 15 -12.14 -6.51 -20.58
C ASN A 15 -13.62 -6.36 -20.22
N GLU A 16 -14.36 -7.47 -20.17
CA GLU A 16 -15.77 -7.43 -19.80
C GLU A 16 -16.00 -6.90 -18.36
N MET A 17 -15.06 -7.22 -17.46
CA MET A 17 -15.13 -6.69 -16.10
C MET A 17 -14.77 -5.20 -16.04
N ARG A 18 -13.75 -4.74 -16.81
CA ARG A 18 -13.38 -3.33 -16.88
C ARG A 18 -14.50 -2.48 -17.43
N GLU A 19 -15.09 -2.88 -18.56
CA GLU A 19 -16.23 -2.20 -19.18
C GLU A 19 -17.39 -2.06 -18.19
N LEU A 20 -17.73 -3.13 -17.44
CA LEU A 20 -18.80 -3.05 -16.46
C LEU A 20 -18.45 -2.10 -15.28
N ILE A 21 -17.19 -2.09 -14.80
CA ILE A 21 -16.77 -1.17 -13.75
C ILE A 21 -16.94 0.28 -14.19
N GLU A 22 -16.53 0.60 -15.43
CA GLU A 22 -16.66 1.93 -16.02
C GLU A 22 -18.13 2.32 -16.23
N ASP A 23 -18.95 1.42 -16.78
CA ASP A 23 -20.39 1.63 -17.02
C ASP A 23 -21.18 1.90 -15.73
N LEU A 24 -20.75 1.32 -14.61
CA LEU A 24 -21.35 1.54 -13.30
C LEU A 24 -20.82 2.81 -12.60
N GLY A 25 -19.90 3.55 -13.22
CA GLY A 25 -19.24 4.71 -12.60
C GLY A 25 -18.29 4.30 -11.46
N GLY A 26 -17.76 3.08 -11.52
CA GLY A 26 -16.72 2.60 -10.63
C GLY A 26 -15.32 3.04 -11.06
N PHE A 27 -14.35 2.74 -10.23
CA PHE A 27 -12.93 3.06 -10.49
C PHE A 27 -12.07 1.81 -10.34
N ILE A 28 -11.12 1.64 -11.25
CA ILE A 28 -10.07 0.63 -11.13
C ILE A 28 -8.93 1.23 -10.30
N ILE A 29 -8.78 0.72 -9.07
CA ILE A 29 -7.75 1.18 -8.14
C ILE A 29 -6.39 0.60 -8.54
N GLN A 30 -6.35 -0.70 -8.83
CA GLN A 30 -5.13 -1.41 -9.17
C GLN A 30 -5.43 -2.69 -9.96
N GLU A 31 -4.57 -3.00 -10.93
CA GLU A 31 -4.59 -4.28 -11.62
C GLU A 31 -3.27 -5.03 -11.44
N ASN A 32 -3.37 -6.34 -11.31
CA ASN A 32 -2.22 -7.23 -11.28
C ASN A 32 -2.53 -8.51 -12.07
N ILE A 33 -1.50 -9.08 -12.69
CA ILE A 33 -1.59 -10.41 -13.26
C ILE A 33 -0.75 -11.33 -12.37
N ILE A 34 -1.40 -12.30 -11.74
CA ILE A 34 -0.76 -13.29 -10.89
C ILE A 34 -0.88 -14.64 -11.58
N GLN A 35 0.21 -15.15 -12.14
CA GLN A 35 0.24 -16.34 -12.99
C GLN A 35 -0.66 -16.18 -14.22
N MET A 36 -1.85 -16.79 -14.24
CA MET A 36 -2.83 -16.71 -15.32
C MET A 36 -4.13 -16.00 -14.88
N ASP A 37 -4.16 -15.48 -13.67
CA ASP A 37 -5.31 -14.78 -13.12
C ASP A 37 -5.09 -13.27 -13.16
N LEU A 38 -6.10 -12.56 -13.63
CA LEU A 38 -6.22 -11.12 -13.52
C LEU A 38 -6.84 -10.80 -12.16
N VAL A 39 -6.19 -9.92 -11.41
CA VAL A 39 -6.67 -9.40 -10.14
C VAL A 39 -6.94 -7.91 -10.30
N ILE A 40 -8.19 -7.49 -10.16
CA ILE A 40 -8.62 -6.09 -10.23
C ILE A 40 -9.11 -5.66 -8.86
N ASN A 41 -8.45 -4.68 -8.26
CA ASN A 41 -8.97 -3.96 -7.10
C ASN A 41 -9.76 -2.76 -7.61
N MET A 42 -11.01 -2.62 -7.18
CA MET A 42 -11.95 -1.63 -7.68
C MET A 42 -12.72 -0.94 -6.55
N ALA A 43 -13.20 0.26 -6.81
CA ALA A 43 -14.18 0.96 -6.00
C ALA A 43 -15.50 1.03 -6.79
N ILE A 44 -16.58 0.48 -6.23
CA ILE A 44 -17.88 0.37 -6.90
C ILE A 44 -18.94 1.06 -6.04
N PRO A 45 -19.92 1.78 -6.66
CA PRO A 45 -21.07 2.26 -5.92
C PRO A 45 -21.76 1.12 -5.16
N VAL A 46 -22.09 1.34 -3.89
CA VAL A 46 -22.67 0.30 -3.02
C VAL A 46 -23.90 -0.35 -3.62
N ASP A 47 -24.73 0.43 -4.32
CA ASP A 47 -25.97 -0.04 -4.95
C ASP A 47 -25.73 -0.98 -6.16
N ASP A 48 -24.50 -1.01 -6.69
CA ASP A 48 -24.13 -1.79 -7.89
C ASP A 48 -23.23 -3.00 -7.56
N VAL A 49 -22.91 -3.22 -6.31
CA VAL A 49 -22.05 -4.33 -5.85
C VAL A 49 -22.59 -5.70 -6.31
N ASP A 50 -23.90 -5.89 -6.27
CA ASP A 50 -24.50 -7.17 -6.66
C ASP A 50 -24.37 -7.42 -8.17
N LYS A 51 -24.42 -6.39 -9.02
CA LYS A 51 -24.17 -6.51 -10.47
C LYS A 51 -22.75 -7.00 -10.76
N ILE A 52 -21.77 -6.49 -10.00
CA ILE A 52 -20.37 -6.95 -10.09
C ILE A 52 -20.23 -8.41 -9.68
N LYS A 53 -20.91 -8.84 -8.61
CA LYS A 53 -20.89 -10.25 -8.18
C LYS A 53 -21.50 -11.17 -9.24
N GLU A 54 -22.69 -10.82 -9.77
CA GLU A 54 -23.35 -11.58 -10.83
C GLU A 54 -22.44 -11.71 -12.07
N LYS A 55 -21.84 -10.60 -12.52
CA LYS A 55 -20.90 -10.63 -13.64
C LYS A 55 -19.68 -11.49 -13.35
N SER A 56 -19.13 -11.40 -12.13
CA SER A 56 -18.01 -12.25 -11.72
C SER A 56 -18.35 -13.73 -11.80
N ASP A 57 -19.55 -14.13 -11.36
CA ASP A 57 -20.02 -15.52 -11.44
C ASP A 57 -20.17 -16.00 -12.88
N GLU A 58 -20.73 -15.16 -13.78
CA GLU A 58 -20.79 -15.43 -15.24
C GLU A 58 -19.39 -15.66 -15.84
N LEU A 59 -18.42 -14.88 -15.39
CA LEU A 59 -17.03 -14.96 -15.84
C LEU A 59 -16.22 -16.08 -15.14
N LEU A 60 -16.86 -16.86 -14.26
CA LEU A 60 -16.21 -17.86 -13.41
C LEU A 60 -15.07 -17.28 -12.56
N GLY A 61 -15.23 -16.02 -12.16
CA GLY A 61 -14.31 -15.32 -11.28
C GLY A 61 -14.74 -15.39 -9.82
N LYS A 62 -14.07 -14.61 -8.99
CA LYS A 62 -14.34 -14.49 -7.56
C LYS A 62 -14.26 -13.04 -7.11
N ILE A 63 -15.25 -12.60 -6.35
CA ILE A 63 -15.22 -11.30 -5.66
C ILE A 63 -14.91 -11.49 -4.18
N THR A 64 -14.05 -10.64 -3.65
CA THR A 64 -13.75 -10.53 -2.22
C THR A 64 -13.69 -9.06 -1.81
N PHE A 65 -13.93 -8.77 -0.53
CA PHE A 65 -13.72 -7.42 0.00
C PHE A 65 -12.22 -7.07 0.02
N ALA A 66 -11.92 -5.81 -0.29
CA ALA A 66 -10.57 -5.28 -0.37
C ALA A 66 -10.40 -4.05 0.55
N PRO A 67 -10.43 -4.22 1.89
CA PRO A 67 -10.45 -3.11 2.84
C PRO A 67 -9.19 -2.23 2.80
N MET A 68 -8.11 -2.73 2.19
CA MET A 68 -6.85 -2.02 2.02
C MET A 68 -6.63 -1.50 0.60
N ALA A 69 -7.62 -1.61 -0.31
CA ALA A 69 -7.49 -1.05 -1.64
C ALA A 69 -7.34 0.49 -1.57
N GLY A 70 -6.48 1.03 -2.42
CA GLY A 70 -6.12 2.45 -2.40
C GLY A 70 -5.16 2.84 -1.29
N THR A 71 -4.43 1.88 -0.70
CA THR A 71 -3.37 2.16 0.28
C THR A 71 -2.02 1.61 -0.18
N GLU A 72 -0.95 2.28 0.21
CA GLU A 72 0.43 1.86 -0.04
C GLU A 72 1.16 1.63 1.29
N ILE A 73 1.72 0.44 1.49
CA ILE A 73 2.29 -0.03 2.76
C ILE A 73 3.78 -0.31 2.60
N ALA A 74 4.62 0.25 3.47
CA ALA A 74 6.03 -0.09 3.57
C ALA A 74 6.22 -1.36 4.40
N ILE A 75 6.84 -2.40 3.85
CA ILE A 75 7.26 -3.59 4.60
C ILE A 75 8.77 -3.52 4.79
N VAL A 76 9.19 -3.15 6.00
CA VAL A 76 10.58 -2.86 6.33
C VAL A 76 11.25 -4.05 6.99
N SER A 77 12.42 -4.44 6.49
CA SER A 77 13.19 -5.53 7.09
C SER A 77 14.68 -5.20 7.16
N PRO A 78 15.33 -5.43 8.31
CA PRO A 78 16.77 -5.21 8.45
C PRO A 78 17.64 -6.12 7.59
N THR A 79 17.09 -7.15 6.94
CA THR A 79 17.88 -8.25 6.35
C THR A 79 17.41 -8.77 5.00
N LEU A 80 16.68 -8.00 4.20
CA LEU A 80 16.25 -8.44 2.84
C LEU A 80 17.42 -8.81 1.92
N ALA A 81 18.60 -8.26 2.15
CA ALA A 81 19.76 -8.37 1.24
C ALA A 81 20.40 -9.76 1.16
N ARG A 82 19.99 -10.78 1.91
CA ARG A 82 20.78 -12.02 1.99
C ARG A 82 20.15 -13.30 1.53
N HIS A 83 18.84 -13.44 1.33
CA HIS A 83 18.35 -14.81 1.16
C HIS A 83 17.09 -14.96 0.33
N HIS A 84 17.14 -15.82 -0.67
CA HIS A 84 16.03 -16.61 -1.22
C HIS A 84 15.43 -17.61 -0.20
N LEU A 85 15.56 -17.36 1.12
CA LEU A 85 14.89 -18.12 2.16
C LEU A 85 13.52 -17.50 2.41
N PRO A 86 12.50 -18.30 2.75
CA PRO A 86 11.20 -17.77 3.15
C PRO A 86 11.41 -16.74 4.25
N HIS A 87 11.14 -15.48 3.93
CA HIS A 87 11.24 -14.36 4.83
C HIS A 87 9.83 -13.95 5.23
N ALA A 88 9.58 -13.63 6.48
CA ALA A 88 8.27 -13.19 6.94
C ALA A 88 7.72 -12.01 6.11
N ALA A 89 8.58 -11.11 5.64
CA ALA A 89 8.19 -9.99 4.79
C ALA A 89 7.52 -10.44 3.46
N CYS A 90 7.95 -11.54 2.86
CA CYS A 90 7.33 -12.06 1.62
C CYS A 90 5.91 -12.59 1.90
N ASP A 91 5.73 -13.32 3.01
CA ASP A 91 4.41 -13.82 3.40
C ASP A 91 3.47 -12.67 3.79
N ILE A 92 3.99 -11.64 4.46
CA ILE A 92 3.27 -10.42 4.80
C ILE A 92 2.82 -9.71 3.52
N SER A 93 3.74 -9.46 2.59
CA SER A 93 3.48 -8.82 1.29
C SER A 93 2.37 -9.55 0.54
N GLU A 94 2.52 -10.87 0.34
CA GLU A 94 1.50 -11.66 -0.36
C GLU A 94 0.13 -11.57 0.33
N TYR A 95 0.12 -11.60 1.67
CA TYR A 95 -1.13 -11.56 2.42
C TYR A 95 -1.83 -10.21 2.32
N LEU A 96 -1.11 -9.10 2.48
CA LEU A 96 -1.68 -7.75 2.36
C LEU A 96 -2.23 -7.47 0.96
N ARG A 97 -1.55 -7.93 -0.09
CA ARG A 97 -2.03 -7.83 -1.48
C ARG A 97 -3.35 -8.52 -1.71
N ARG A 98 -3.62 -9.64 -1.02
CA ARG A 98 -4.92 -10.33 -1.11
C ARG A 98 -6.07 -9.53 -0.52
N TYR A 99 -5.77 -8.54 0.34
CA TYR A 99 -6.74 -7.60 0.92
C TYR A 99 -6.72 -6.23 0.23
N GLY A 100 -6.07 -6.15 -0.93
CA GLY A 100 -6.11 -5.00 -1.82
C GLY A 100 -4.98 -3.97 -1.64
N ALA A 101 -4.10 -4.13 -0.65
CA ALA A 101 -3.00 -3.20 -0.46
C ALA A 101 -1.98 -3.25 -1.60
N LYS A 102 -1.39 -2.10 -1.94
CA LYS A 102 -0.10 -2.03 -2.60
C LYS A 102 0.98 -2.03 -1.52
N ASP A 103 2.02 -2.82 -1.69
CA ASP A 103 3.13 -2.85 -0.76
C ASP A 103 4.48 -2.70 -1.45
N ASN A 104 5.43 -2.13 -0.74
CA ASN A 104 6.83 -2.03 -1.13
C ASN A 104 7.71 -2.64 -0.03
N MET A 105 8.55 -3.60 -0.42
CA MET A 105 9.51 -4.19 0.51
C MET A 105 10.79 -3.37 0.54
N ILE A 106 11.11 -2.82 1.71
CA ILE A 106 12.28 -1.97 1.95
C ILE A 106 13.28 -2.74 2.82
N GLY A 107 14.47 -2.98 2.26
CA GLY A 107 15.60 -3.54 3.01
C GLY A 107 16.48 -2.43 3.53
N LEU A 108 16.64 -2.34 4.84
CA LEU A 108 17.51 -1.33 5.43
C LEU A 108 19.00 -1.59 5.12
N ALA A 109 19.74 -0.52 4.88
CA ALA A 109 21.18 -0.59 4.69
C ALA A 109 21.85 -1.09 5.97
N ARG A 110 22.96 -1.84 5.81
CA ARG A 110 23.77 -2.23 6.96
C ARG A 110 24.58 -1.04 7.44
N GLY A 111 24.42 -0.70 8.71
CA GLY A 111 25.34 0.22 9.39
C GLY A 111 26.79 -0.26 9.26
N HIS A 112 27.73 0.66 9.18
CA HIS A 112 29.16 0.38 9.29
C HIS A 112 29.46 -0.14 10.70
N GLY A 113 29.80 -1.44 10.81
CA GLY A 113 30.16 -2.05 12.08
C GLY A 113 29.46 -3.40 12.34
N LYS A 114 29.79 -4.05 13.44
CA LYS A 114 29.45 -5.44 13.80
C LYS A 114 27.92 -5.74 13.76
N GLY A 115 27.36 -5.89 12.55
CA GLY A 115 26.05 -6.52 12.39
C GLY A 115 24.82 -5.73 12.87
N THR A 116 24.95 -4.46 13.22
CA THR A 116 23.82 -3.59 13.55
C THR A 116 23.23 -3.00 12.28
N SER A 117 21.95 -3.29 12.02
CA SER A 117 21.18 -2.55 11.03
C SER A 117 20.98 -1.12 11.53
N GLY A 118 21.20 -0.13 10.69
CA GLY A 118 20.82 1.25 10.93
C GLY A 118 19.71 1.65 9.96
N ILE A 119 19.13 2.80 10.17
CA ILE A 119 18.27 3.48 9.22
C ILE A 119 18.95 4.78 8.81
N SER A 120 19.03 5.05 7.51
CA SER A 120 19.49 6.33 6.98
C SER A 120 18.32 7.30 6.86
N GLN A 121 18.63 8.60 6.75
CA GLN A 121 17.60 9.62 6.56
C GLN A 121 16.81 9.41 5.25
N GLU A 122 17.48 8.96 4.19
CA GLU A 122 16.84 8.62 2.90
C GLU A 122 15.88 7.45 3.04
N GLU A 123 16.25 6.41 3.82
CA GLU A 123 15.36 5.27 4.09
C GLU A 123 14.18 5.69 4.95
N LYS A 124 14.38 6.59 5.93
CA LYS A 124 13.30 7.15 6.74
C LYS A 124 12.30 7.89 5.85
N TYR A 125 12.73 8.84 5.03
CA TYR A 125 11.86 9.57 4.12
C TYR A 125 11.14 8.64 3.14
N LEU A 126 11.83 7.63 2.58
CA LEU A 126 11.18 6.64 1.73
C LEU A 126 10.06 5.89 2.45
N ILE A 127 10.25 5.54 3.72
CA ILE A 127 9.23 4.84 4.52
C ILE A 127 8.04 5.78 4.79
N GLU A 128 8.30 7.03 5.14
CA GLU A 128 7.28 8.03 5.46
C GLU A 128 6.41 8.46 4.26
N GLU A 129 6.85 8.16 3.05
CA GLU A 129 6.02 8.34 1.85
C GLU A 129 4.83 7.36 1.76
N HIS A 130 4.68 6.40 2.66
CA HIS A 130 3.63 5.37 2.67
C HIS A 130 2.51 5.68 3.66
N ASP A 131 1.42 4.91 3.58
CA ASP A 131 0.29 5.08 4.52
C ASP A 131 0.55 4.48 5.90
N VAL A 132 1.28 3.36 5.94
CA VAL A 132 1.65 2.59 7.14
C VAL A 132 2.98 1.90 6.90
N ALA A 133 3.81 1.79 7.94
CA ALA A 133 5.03 0.99 7.93
C ALA A 133 4.87 -0.27 8.78
N ILE A 134 5.33 -1.42 8.25
CA ILE A 134 5.36 -2.71 8.97
C ILE A 134 6.80 -3.16 9.11
N PHE A 135 7.35 -3.15 10.31
CA PHE A 135 8.72 -3.57 10.61
C PHE A 135 8.76 -5.04 10.98
N ALA A 136 9.34 -5.88 10.11
CA ALA A 136 9.49 -7.32 10.31
C ALA A 136 10.85 -7.64 10.97
N LEU A 137 10.88 -7.79 12.31
CA LEU A 137 12.11 -7.77 13.09
C LEU A 137 12.69 -9.13 13.50
N GLY A 138 12.00 -10.23 13.35
CA GLY A 138 12.59 -11.55 13.61
C GLY A 138 12.17 -12.24 14.90
N SER A 139 13.08 -13.03 15.55
CA SER A 139 12.65 -14.11 16.47
C SER A 139 13.07 -13.94 17.93
N PHE A 140 13.83 -12.91 18.29
CA PHE A 140 14.35 -12.74 19.64
C PHE A 140 13.83 -11.45 20.28
N LYS A 141 13.14 -11.59 21.44
CA LYS A 141 12.53 -10.46 22.17
C LYS A 141 13.51 -9.32 22.41
N ASP A 142 14.65 -9.60 23.03
CA ASP A 142 15.66 -8.57 23.32
C ASP A 142 16.19 -7.85 22.06
N CYS A 143 16.25 -8.57 20.93
CA CYS A 143 16.70 -8.00 19.67
C CYS A 143 15.64 -7.07 19.08
N ILE A 144 14.35 -7.39 19.24
CA ILE A 144 13.24 -6.55 18.77
C ILE A 144 13.18 -5.26 19.59
N ILE A 145 13.19 -5.36 20.92
CA ILE A 145 13.16 -4.22 21.83
C ILE A 145 14.35 -3.28 21.57
N LYS A 146 15.56 -3.83 21.46
CA LYS A 146 16.79 -3.03 21.19
C LYS A 146 16.82 -2.37 19.82
N LYS A 147 15.88 -2.68 18.93
CA LYS A 147 15.79 -2.10 17.57
C LYS A 147 14.71 -1.04 17.45
N SER A 148 14.12 -0.57 18.52
CA SER A 148 13.12 0.52 18.48
C SER A 148 13.65 1.76 17.74
N PHE A 149 14.96 2.05 17.86
CA PHE A 149 15.62 3.14 17.13
C PHE A 149 15.49 3.09 15.60
N LEU A 150 15.01 1.98 15.03
CA LEU A 150 14.74 1.88 13.59
C LEU A 150 13.41 2.51 13.19
N TYR A 151 12.51 2.75 14.15
CA TYR A 151 11.16 3.20 13.89
C TYR A 151 10.58 4.19 14.92
N ASP A 152 11.30 4.50 16.00
CA ASP A 152 10.82 5.40 17.06
C ASP A 152 10.69 6.87 16.63
N ASP A 153 11.24 7.22 15.47
CA ASP A 153 11.20 8.56 14.87
C ASP A 153 10.58 8.53 13.45
N ILE A 154 9.61 7.66 13.20
CA ILE A 154 8.86 7.56 11.94
C ILE A 154 7.51 8.27 12.11
N ASP A 155 7.19 9.21 11.21
CA ASP A 155 6.01 10.09 11.32
C ASP A 155 4.70 9.46 10.83
N ILE A 156 4.74 8.25 10.23
CA ILE A 156 3.54 7.51 9.84
C ILE A 156 3.26 6.37 10.83
N PRO A 157 2.04 5.81 10.87
CA PRO A 157 1.73 4.69 11.75
C PRO A 157 2.66 3.49 11.55
N VAL A 158 3.16 2.93 12.66
CA VAL A 158 4.12 1.84 12.69
C VAL A 158 3.54 0.60 13.33
N ILE A 159 3.57 -0.51 12.60
CA ILE A 159 3.30 -1.85 13.12
C ILE A 159 4.62 -2.62 13.21
N VAL A 160 4.93 -3.15 14.39
CA VAL A 160 6.09 -4.03 14.56
C VAL A 160 5.64 -5.47 14.62
N THR A 161 6.39 -6.37 13.98
CA THR A 161 6.08 -7.80 13.99
C THR A 161 7.34 -8.64 14.24
N GLY A 162 7.13 -9.75 14.93
CA GLY A 162 8.17 -10.71 15.25
C GLY A 162 7.60 -12.05 15.75
N ALA A 163 8.46 -12.99 16.13
CA ALA A 163 8.00 -14.29 16.63
C ALA A 163 7.52 -14.27 18.09
N PRO A 164 8.23 -13.61 19.06
CA PRO A 164 7.88 -13.66 20.45
C PRO A 164 6.64 -12.83 20.78
N GLU A 165 5.98 -13.15 21.89
CA GLU A 165 4.99 -12.26 22.51
C GLU A 165 5.72 -11.10 23.18
N ILE A 166 5.32 -9.87 22.84
CA ILE A 166 5.83 -8.60 23.40
C ILE A 166 4.64 -7.69 23.61
N ASP A 167 4.61 -6.97 24.72
CA ASP A 167 3.64 -5.91 24.90
C ASP A 167 4.04 -4.69 24.05
N VAL A 168 3.08 -4.03 23.42
CA VAL A 168 3.35 -2.86 22.60
C VAL A 168 3.98 -1.73 23.43
N ASP A 169 3.66 -1.63 24.71
CA ASP A 169 4.23 -0.63 25.64
C ASP A 169 5.75 -0.82 25.85
N GLU A 170 6.31 -2.01 25.53
CA GLU A 170 7.75 -2.26 25.52
C GLU A 170 8.44 -1.76 24.22
N LEU A 171 7.68 -1.25 23.26
CA LEU A 171 8.14 -0.90 21.91
C LEU A 171 7.85 0.59 21.62
N PRO A 172 8.67 1.53 22.12
CA PRO A 172 8.46 2.95 21.87
C PRO A 172 8.43 3.25 20.36
N GLY A 173 7.49 4.10 19.93
CA GLY A 173 7.29 4.44 18.52
C GLY A 173 6.45 3.43 17.70
N ALA A 174 6.02 2.31 18.28
CA ALA A 174 5.11 1.38 17.62
C ALA A 174 3.66 1.64 18.02
N ASP A 175 2.75 1.75 17.02
CA ASP A 175 1.30 1.85 17.24
C ASP A 175 0.67 0.49 17.54
N ALA A 176 1.29 -0.59 17.07
CA ALA A 176 0.84 -1.95 17.32
C ALA A 176 1.98 -2.98 17.21
N TYR A 177 1.78 -4.12 17.86
CA TYR A 177 2.66 -5.29 17.74
C TYR A 177 1.86 -6.55 17.39
N VAL A 178 2.38 -7.31 16.42
CA VAL A 178 1.80 -8.60 16.04
C VAL A 178 2.86 -9.70 16.17
N SER A 179 2.62 -10.63 17.12
CA SER A 179 3.48 -11.78 17.36
C SER A 179 3.26 -12.92 16.36
N GLY A 180 4.14 -13.91 16.40
CA GLY A 180 4.02 -15.13 15.59
C GLY A 180 4.58 -15.06 14.17
N LEU A 181 5.15 -13.91 13.76
CA LEU A 181 5.75 -13.69 12.45
C LEU A 181 7.28 -13.63 12.57
N GLY A 182 7.94 -14.77 12.53
CA GLY A 182 9.39 -14.88 12.62
C GLY A 182 9.91 -16.03 11.77
N ARG A 183 11.21 -16.38 11.95
CA ARG A 183 11.77 -17.59 11.35
C ARG A 183 11.08 -18.82 11.91
N ILE A 184 10.29 -19.51 11.10
CA ILE A 184 9.59 -20.72 11.49
C ILE A 184 10.24 -21.92 10.80
N PRO A 185 10.58 -22.98 11.56
CA PRO A 185 10.98 -24.25 10.95
C PRO A 185 9.82 -24.82 10.12
N ARG A 186 10.07 -25.10 8.87
CA ARG A 186 9.18 -25.23 7.70
C ARG A 186 7.98 -26.19 7.79
N ARG A 187 7.83 -27.03 8.81
CA ARG A 187 6.85 -28.15 8.72
C ARG A 187 5.72 -28.18 9.73
N LEU A 188 5.79 -27.44 10.84
CA LEU A 188 4.88 -27.68 11.96
C LEU A 188 3.92 -26.54 12.30
N LYS A 189 3.98 -25.38 11.64
CA LYS A 189 3.28 -24.17 12.09
C LYS A 189 2.48 -23.40 11.03
N ARG A 190 2.10 -24.02 9.90
CA ARG A 190 1.35 -23.31 8.86
C ARG A 190 0.06 -22.65 9.37
N GLY A 191 -0.67 -23.31 10.25
CA GLY A 191 -1.90 -22.76 10.81
C GLY A 191 -1.67 -21.59 11.77
N GLU A 192 -0.58 -21.62 12.55
CA GLU A 192 -0.20 -20.51 13.44
C GLU A 192 0.24 -19.29 12.64
N ASN A 193 1.04 -19.51 11.58
CA ASN A 193 1.48 -18.45 10.68
C ASN A 193 0.30 -17.75 9.99
N ILE A 194 -0.67 -18.53 9.50
CA ILE A 194 -1.89 -17.98 8.89
C ILE A 194 -2.69 -17.15 9.89
N ARG A 195 -2.79 -17.59 11.17
CA ARG A 195 -3.48 -16.83 12.21
C ARG A 195 -2.77 -15.52 12.52
N ALA A 196 -1.44 -15.53 12.59
CA ALA A 196 -0.65 -14.34 12.81
C ALA A 196 -0.77 -13.34 11.62
N LEU A 197 -0.75 -13.84 10.38
CA LEU A 197 -0.97 -13.03 9.19
C LEU A 197 -2.38 -12.41 9.16
N LYS A 198 -3.41 -13.16 9.54
CA LYS A 198 -4.77 -12.60 9.66
C LYS A 198 -4.83 -11.51 10.72
N LYS A 199 -4.23 -11.73 11.89
CA LYS A 199 -4.15 -10.72 12.94
C LYS A 199 -3.42 -9.47 12.46
N LEU A 200 -2.34 -9.63 11.66
CA LEU A 200 -1.64 -8.50 11.07
C LEU A 200 -2.55 -7.71 10.13
N VAL A 201 -3.31 -8.37 9.27
CA VAL A 201 -4.29 -7.73 8.39
C VAL A 201 -5.32 -6.95 9.19
N GLU A 202 -5.95 -7.57 10.18
CA GLU A 202 -6.95 -6.93 11.06
C GLU A 202 -6.36 -5.71 11.79
N THR A 203 -5.13 -5.83 12.28
CA THR A 203 -4.41 -4.73 12.92
C THR A 203 -4.13 -3.59 11.95
N THR A 204 -3.65 -3.91 10.75
CA THR A 204 -3.36 -2.92 9.70
C THR A 204 -4.64 -2.20 9.26
N GLU A 205 -5.73 -2.95 9.04
CA GLU A 205 -7.04 -2.37 8.71
C GLU A 205 -7.55 -1.42 9.81
N SER A 206 -7.41 -1.82 11.08
CA SER A 206 -7.80 -0.96 12.22
C SER A 206 -7.02 0.37 12.23
N ILE A 207 -5.72 0.33 11.97
CA ILE A 207 -4.87 1.53 11.90
C ILE A 207 -5.25 2.40 10.71
N LEU A 208 -5.44 1.81 9.53
CA LEU A 208 -5.88 2.52 8.33
C LEU A 208 -7.25 3.19 8.54
N ASN A 209 -8.17 2.52 9.22
CA ASN A 209 -9.49 3.08 9.52
C ASN A 209 -9.40 4.26 10.52
N LYS A 210 -8.48 4.21 11.48
CA LYS A 210 -8.20 5.38 12.33
C LYS A 210 -7.65 6.55 11.49
N LYS A 211 -6.67 6.30 10.60
CA LYS A 211 -6.13 7.32 9.69
C LYS A 211 -7.23 7.92 8.81
N ARG A 212 -8.08 7.08 8.19
CA ARG A 212 -9.24 7.55 7.40
C ARG A 212 -10.20 8.43 8.21
N LYS A 213 -10.44 8.08 9.48
CA LYS A 213 -11.29 8.90 10.36
C LYS A 213 -10.69 10.26 10.61
N TYR A 214 -9.39 10.35 10.92
CA TYR A 214 -8.71 11.64 11.09
C TYR A 214 -8.74 12.47 9.80
N MET A 215 -8.49 11.85 8.67
CA MET A 215 -8.62 12.52 7.37
C MET A 215 -10.04 12.99 7.08
N GLY A 216 -11.06 12.34 7.63
CA GLY A 216 -12.45 12.78 7.51
C GLY A 216 -12.76 14.04 8.31
N GLU A 217 -11.94 14.43 9.29
CA GLU A 217 -12.07 15.69 10.05
C GLU A 217 -11.48 16.88 9.28
N ASP A 218 -10.48 16.64 8.43
CA ASP A 218 -9.87 17.62 7.52
C ASP A 218 -9.51 16.91 6.18
N PRO A 219 -10.52 16.74 5.31
CA PRO A 219 -10.36 15.90 4.13
C PRO A 219 -9.46 16.54 3.07
N PRO A 220 -8.80 15.71 2.24
CA PRO A 220 -8.06 16.20 1.10
C PRO A 220 -8.98 16.87 0.08
N LEU A 221 -8.47 17.87 -0.64
CA LEU A 221 -9.20 18.68 -1.61
C LEU A 221 -9.78 17.90 -2.79
N ALA A 222 -9.29 16.70 -3.03
CA ALA A 222 -9.84 15.74 -3.98
C ALA A 222 -9.59 14.30 -3.48
N PRO A 223 -10.45 13.34 -3.81
CA PRO A 223 -10.17 11.93 -3.60
C PRO A 223 -8.95 11.47 -4.42
N SER A 224 -8.03 10.72 -3.81
CA SER A 224 -6.82 10.22 -4.47
C SER A 224 -7.13 9.36 -5.72
N ILE A 225 -8.27 8.67 -5.74
CA ILE A 225 -8.70 7.89 -6.89
C ILE A 225 -9.05 8.76 -8.11
N LEU A 226 -9.63 9.93 -7.92
CA LEU A 226 -9.90 10.87 -9.00
C LEU A 226 -8.61 11.49 -9.55
N VAL A 227 -7.65 11.78 -8.66
CA VAL A 227 -6.33 12.26 -9.07
C VAL A 227 -5.58 11.21 -9.87
N LYS A 228 -5.63 9.94 -9.44
CA LYS A 228 -5.08 8.81 -10.18
C LYS A 228 -5.67 8.75 -11.59
N ASP A 229 -6.99 8.70 -11.70
CA ASP A 229 -7.70 8.62 -12.97
C ASP A 229 -7.37 9.81 -13.89
N ALA A 230 -7.35 11.03 -13.35
CA ALA A 230 -6.99 12.24 -14.10
C ALA A 230 -5.56 12.17 -14.65
N ILE A 231 -4.58 11.72 -13.85
CA ILE A 231 -3.18 11.56 -14.29
C ILE A 231 -3.07 10.49 -15.37
N GLU A 232 -3.71 9.33 -15.19
CA GLU A 232 -3.67 8.22 -16.15
C GLU A 232 -4.28 8.61 -17.51
N ASN A 233 -5.31 9.46 -17.51
CA ASN A 233 -5.98 9.90 -18.72
C ASN A 233 -5.26 11.06 -19.42
N GLN A 234 -4.66 12.01 -18.68
CA GLN A 234 -4.14 13.26 -19.21
C GLN A 234 -2.63 13.26 -19.44
N VAL A 235 -1.84 12.41 -18.76
CA VAL A 235 -0.37 12.36 -18.93
C VAL A 235 0.01 11.26 -19.93
N PRO A 236 0.39 11.58 -21.17
CA PRO A 236 0.64 10.58 -22.22
C PRO A 236 1.74 9.57 -21.87
N ALA A 237 2.79 10.02 -21.16
CA ALA A 237 3.90 9.16 -20.73
C ALA A 237 3.48 8.00 -19.83
N ILE A 238 2.35 8.11 -19.15
CA ILE A 238 1.79 7.02 -18.33
C ILE A 238 1.46 5.79 -19.19
N LYS A 239 0.95 5.99 -20.41
CA LYS A 239 0.59 4.89 -21.32
C LYS A 239 1.80 4.12 -21.84
N GLU A 240 2.98 4.73 -21.77
CA GLU A 240 4.26 4.12 -22.17
C GLU A 240 4.97 3.43 -21.00
N ALA A 241 4.45 3.59 -19.77
CA ALA A 241 5.05 2.98 -18.60
C ALA A 241 4.87 1.45 -18.61
N TYR A 242 5.98 0.70 -18.57
CA TYR A 242 6.01 -0.77 -18.52
C TYR A 242 5.60 -1.28 -17.12
N THR A 243 4.38 -1.02 -16.71
CA THR A 243 3.82 -1.50 -15.44
C THR A 243 2.31 -1.54 -15.52
N PRO A 244 1.65 -2.55 -14.96
CA PRO A 244 0.19 -2.64 -14.97
C PRO A 244 -0.48 -1.56 -14.11
N THR A 245 0.24 -0.95 -13.17
CA THR A 245 -0.28 0.12 -12.31
C THR A 245 0.76 1.24 -12.24
N PRO A 246 0.78 2.15 -13.22
CA PRO A 246 1.75 3.25 -13.25
C PRO A 246 1.47 4.35 -12.23
N VAL A 247 0.24 4.46 -11.76
CA VAL A 247 -0.17 5.37 -10.69
C VAL A 247 -0.74 4.55 -9.53
N THR A 248 -0.09 4.64 -8.38
CA THR A 248 -0.49 3.95 -7.14
C THR A 248 -1.22 4.93 -6.23
N SER A 249 -2.45 4.59 -5.83
CA SER A 249 -3.20 5.37 -4.85
C SER A 249 -2.67 5.17 -3.44
N GLN A 250 -2.69 6.24 -2.67
CA GLN A 250 -2.48 6.31 -1.23
C GLN A 250 -3.72 6.98 -0.61
N LEU A 251 -3.85 6.99 0.71
CA LEU A 251 -4.99 7.65 1.35
C LEU A 251 -5.01 9.16 1.08
N ASP A 252 -3.85 9.79 1.09
CA ASP A 252 -3.65 11.23 1.01
C ASP A 252 -2.98 11.68 -0.31
N GLY A 253 -2.97 10.82 -1.33
CA GLY A 253 -2.34 11.17 -2.60
C GLY A 253 -2.10 10.01 -3.53
N VAL A 254 -1.12 10.16 -4.42
CA VAL A 254 -0.71 9.12 -5.36
C VAL A 254 0.81 9.12 -5.57
N ARG A 255 1.36 7.95 -5.89
CA ARG A 255 2.72 7.79 -6.38
C ARG A 255 2.68 7.46 -7.86
N VAL A 256 3.35 8.25 -8.66
CA VAL A 256 3.38 8.15 -10.13
C VAL A 256 4.71 7.57 -10.59
N LYS A 257 4.71 6.52 -11.40
CA LYS A 257 5.92 5.90 -11.96
C LYS A 257 6.44 6.69 -13.17
N LEU A 258 6.76 7.93 -12.94
CA LEU A 258 7.42 8.84 -13.87
C LEU A 258 8.49 9.62 -13.10
N ASP A 259 9.63 9.85 -13.76
CA ASP A 259 10.72 10.63 -13.19
C ASP A 259 10.30 12.09 -12.99
N TYR A 260 10.48 12.61 -11.78
CA TYR A 260 10.08 13.96 -11.40
C TYR A 260 10.76 15.03 -12.27
N ASP A 261 12.09 14.93 -12.44
CA ASP A 261 12.87 15.95 -13.15
C ASP A 261 12.40 16.12 -14.59
N THR A 262 11.83 15.07 -15.19
CA THR A 262 11.33 15.07 -16.58
C THR A 262 9.85 15.45 -16.68
N TYR A 263 9.00 14.94 -15.78
CA TYR A 263 7.54 14.92 -15.98
C TYR A 263 6.74 15.74 -14.96
N HIS A 264 7.37 16.41 -13.97
CA HIS A 264 6.61 17.15 -12.94
C HIS A 264 5.66 18.19 -13.54
N LYS A 265 6.06 18.90 -14.62
CA LYS A 265 5.22 19.92 -15.25
C LYS A 265 3.97 19.34 -15.92
N ASP A 266 4.07 18.15 -16.50
CA ASP A 266 2.92 17.47 -17.10
C ASP A 266 1.94 17.07 -16.00
N ILE A 267 2.46 16.57 -14.85
CA ILE A 267 1.66 16.19 -13.68
C ILE A 267 1.03 17.45 -13.03
N GLU A 268 1.77 18.51 -12.83
CA GLU A 268 1.29 19.79 -12.27
C GLU A 268 0.10 20.37 -13.04
N ASN A 269 0.09 20.21 -14.37
CA ASN A 269 -0.94 20.76 -15.25
C ASN A 269 -2.16 19.86 -15.43
N VAL A 270 -2.21 18.69 -14.80
CA VAL A 270 -3.39 17.81 -14.84
C VAL A 270 -4.61 18.54 -14.26
N ASP A 271 -5.72 18.48 -14.97
CA ASP A 271 -7.00 19.02 -14.49
C ASP A 271 -7.75 17.96 -13.67
N VAL A 272 -8.09 18.32 -12.46
CA VAL A 272 -8.92 17.51 -11.55
C VAL A 272 -10.20 18.30 -11.26
N ASN A 273 -11.27 18.01 -11.99
CA ASN A 273 -12.57 18.67 -11.84
C ASN A 273 -12.52 20.20 -11.94
N GLY A 274 -11.76 20.74 -12.91
CA GLY A 274 -11.64 22.18 -13.17
C GLY A 274 -10.59 22.90 -12.30
N ARG A 275 -9.77 22.16 -11.56
CA ARG A 275 -8.63 22.69 -10.80
C ARG A 275 -7.35 22.05 -11.29
N LYS A 276 -6.27 22.82 -11.38
CA LYS A 276 -4.95 22.25 -11.66
C LYS A 276 -4.48 21.44 -10.45
N LEU A 277 -3.81 20.33 -10.72
CA LEU A 277 -3.26 19.47 -9.66
C LEU A 277 -2.25 20.24 -8.78
N SER A 278 -1.44 21.14 -9.35
CA SER A 278 -0.54 22.02 -8.60
C SER A 278 -1.25 22.95 -7.59
N ASP A 279 -2.55 23.21 -7.77
CA ASP A 279 -3.30 24.08 -6.86
C ASP A 279 -3.90 23.32 -5.68
N ILE A 280 -3.90 21.98 -5.74
CA ILE A 280 -4.55 21.09 -4.76
C ILE A 280 -3.61 20.03 -4.19
N ALA A 281 -2.34 20.00 -4.61
CA ALA A 281 -1.38 19.01 -4.17
C ALA A 281 0.06 19.52 -4.17
N ASP A 282 0.86 19.00 -3.25
CA ASP A 282 2.33 19.10 -3.29
C ASP A 282 2.87 17.98 -4.19
N ILE A 283 3.64 18.38 -5.22
CA ILE A 283 4.22 17.48 -6.20
C ILE A 283 5.72 17.48 -6.02
N THR A 284 6.28 16.37 -5.57
CA THR A 284 7.68 16.27 -5.18
C THR A 284 8.37 15.05 -5.78
N LYS A 285 9.69 15.05 -5.76
CA LYS A 285 10.50 13.90 -6.14
C LYS A 285 10.38 12.83 -5.06
N SER A 286 9.93 11.63 -5.43
CA SER A 286 9.91 10.51 -4.48
C SER A 286 11.32 10.02 -4.17
N HIS A 287 11.56 9.57 -2.92
CA HIS A 287 12.77 8.84 -2.54
C HIS A 287 12.82 7.43 -3.19
N MET A 288 11.71 6.98 -3.76
CA MET A 288 11.71 5.82 -4.64
C MET A 288 12.18 6.25 -6.04
N TYR A 289 13.30 5.66 -6.47
CA TYR A 289 13.93 6.02 -7.75
C TYR A 289 12.98 5.89 -8.95
N GLY A 290 12.91 6.96 -9.75
CA GLY A 290 12.07 7.03 -10.96
C GLY A 290 10.58 7.25 -10.69
N TYR A 291 10.24 7.78 -9.50
CA TYR A 291 8.86 8.11 -9.15
C TYR A 291 8.70 9.58 -8.76
N THR A 292 7.51 10.09 -9.02
CA THR A 292 6.99 11.35 -8.51
C THR A 292 5.95 11.08 -7.43
N LEU A 293 6.03 11.81 -6.32
CA LEU A 293 5.05 11.76 -5.23
C LEU A 293 4.12 12.97 -5.32
N VAL A 294 2.82 12.71 -5.22
CA VAL A 294 1.77 13.72 -5.19
C VAL A 294 1.02 13.58 -3.88
N LYS A 295 1.13 14.57 -2.99
CA LYS A 295 0.40 14.61 -1.72
C LYS A 295 -0.66 15.69 -1.78
N LEU A 296 -1.91 15.31 -1.53
CA LEU A 296 -3.05 16.21 -1.61
C LEU A 296 -3.07 17.16 -0.41
N LEU A 297 -3.37 18.41 -0.67
CA LEU A 297 -3.62 19.40 0.36
C LEU A 297 -4.99 19.15 0.99
N ASN A 298 -5.11 19.46 2.27
CA ASN A 298 -6.36 19.36 3.01
C ASN A 298 -7.20 20.65 2.86
N GLU A 299 -8.49 20.57 3.18
CA GLU A 299 -9.39 21.72 3.12
C GLU A 299 -8.91 22.90 3.96
N SER A 300 -8.31 22.63 5.14
CA SER A 300 -7.72 23.66 6.00
C SER A 300 -6.53 24.40 5.39
N SER A 301 -5.90 23.85 4.34
CA SER A 301 -4.74 24.46 3.67
C SER A 301 -5.10 25.62 2.73
N ILE A 302 -6.39 25.85 2.46
CA ILE A 302 -6.88 26.89 1.54
C ILE A 302 -7.23 28.22 2.27
N VAL A 303 -6.90 28.35 3.52
CA VAL A 303 -7.25 29.56 4.32
C VAL A 303 -6.30 30.73 4.06
#